data_4b52bec2dcff9a8faa1b96c78111f023
#
_entry.id   4b52bec2dcff9a8faa1b96c78111f023
#
_cell.length_a   1.000
_cell.length_b   1.000
_cell.length_c   1.000
_cell.angle_alpha   90.00
_cell.angle_beta   90.00
_cell.angle_gamma   90.00
#
_symmetry.space_group_name_H-M   'P 1'
#
loop_
_entity.id
_entity.type
_entity.pdbx_description
1 polymer ?
#
loop_
_entity_poly.entity_id
_entity_poly.type
_entity_poly.pdbx_seq_one_letter_code
_entity_poly.pdbx_strand_id
1 'polypeptide(L)'
;MSRRPHCFRLLRIAAVPTAFVISAVTTLAWAWTGGVEQIGLPLGPAGDPTVSIPVLSPSAHVRGLLPAGGFQARATPPDAVPSGDDPVVFAPTSPAARRPAPGPVASTVAAPALVARDAAPRPRPRPRPRPRPCHTGPKLVPTCGVLWGVAPGAHTESRGAPALADFERKTGRRQAIYHAYHGGLRQLFPTPQEIAIARQKGSPRILFLNWKPESASWAAIARGDRRTDAFLDRLAAHIRQTYPEQFFFAVHHEGENDVRPRAGSGYTARDYAAMFRHVVRRLRAHGVHNMVTVLVHMAYVPHATQSWFNDMYPGDDVVDWIGLDVYAYSEPGYGHGDFAEVLNRKLAGKRSWPGFYNWAVTRHARKPLMVAEWGVWSSKRDTKYKADFYRQLGGELRRFPRIKAMVQFDTPHNQKGQDSSVDSTPAALQAYRYLGHLPIFQVAVTPF
;
A
#
# COMPACT_ATOMS: atom_id res chain seq x y z
N MET A 1 -41.81 -4.74 73.29
CA MET A 1 -42.99 -5.61 73.41
C MET A 1 -43.29 -6.09 71.99
N SER A 2 -43.10 -7.27 71.79
CA SER A 2 -43.87 -8.49 71.56
C SER A 2 -43.81 -8.88 70.04
N ARG A 3 -42.97 -9.85 69.77
CA ARG A 3 -43.21 -11.26 69.35
C ARG A 3 -43.64 -11.50 67.89
N ARG A 4 -42.77 -12.32 67.26
CA ARG A 4 -42.89 -13.21 66.05
C ARG A 4 -44.15 -14.13 66.15
N PRO A 5 -44.53 -15.02 65.15
CA PRO A 5 -43.64 -15.88 64.32
C PRO A 5 -44.15 -16.26 62.90
N HIS A 6 -43.19 -16.84 62.14
CA HIS A 6 -43.18 -17.94 61.11
C HIS A 6 -44.48 -18.36 60.39
N CYS A 7 -44.33 -18.53 59.05
CA CYS A 7 -44.84 -19.74 58.37
C CYS A 7 -44.03 -20.06 57.07
N PHE A 8 -43.48 -21.24 57.09
CA PHE A 8 -42.88 -21.94 55.92
C PHE A 8 -43.98 -22.38 54.96
N ARG A 9 -43.80 -22.27 53.67
CA ARG A 9 -44.42 -23.18 52.69
C ARG A 9 -43.45 -23.53 51.59
N LEU A 10 -43.09 -24.80 51.55
CA LEU A 10 -42.46 -25.56 50.47
C LEU A 10 -43.47 -25.69 49.31
N LEU A 11 -43.00 -25.46 48.07
CA LEU A 11 -43.64 -26.04 46.89
C LEU A 11 -42.61 -26.32 45.81
N ARG A 12 -42.38 -27.60 45.63
CA ARG A 12 -42.21 -28.48 44.48
C ARG A 12 -41.56 -27.92 43.18
N ILE A 13 -40.43 -28.54 42.90
CA ILE A 13 -39.68 -28.60 41.68
C ILE A 13 -40.51 -29.32 40.62
N ALA A 14 -40.68 -28.67 39.46
CA ALA A 14 -41.07 -29.33 38.22
C ALA A 14 -39.92 -29.16 37.19
N ALA A 15 -39.32 -30.26 36.84
CA ALA A 15 -38.29 -30.35 35.78
C ALA A 15 -38.94 -30.28 34.40
N VAL A 16 -38.41 -29.42 33.52
CA VAL A 16 -38.73 -29.38 32.09
C VAL A 16 -37.45 -29.68 31.32
N PRO A 17 -37.44 -30.57 30.36
CA PRO A 17 -36.22 -30.99 29.67
C PRO A 17 -35.78 -29.91 28.68
N THR A 18 -34.51 -29.56 28.76
CA THR A 18 -33.85 -28.67 27.85
C THR A 18 -33.48 -29.42 26.59
N ALA A 19 -34.13 -29.12 25.48
CA ALA A 19 -33.69 -29.54 24.15
C ALA A 19 -32.49 -28.72 23.70
N PHE A 20 -31.36 -29.37 23.53
CA PHE A 20 -30.18 -28.79 22.90
C PHE A 20 -30.45 -28.64 21.39
N VAL A 21 -30.59 -27.40 20.94
CA VAL A 21 -30.46 -27.04 19.52
C VAL A 21 -29.00 -26.67 19.29
N ILE A 22 -28.27 -27.60 18.66
CA ILE A 22 -26.91 -27.33 18.16
C ILE A 22 -27.07 -26.51 16.88
N SER A 23 -26.87 -25.21 16.98
CA SER A 23 -26.70 -24.34 15.81
C SER A 23 -25.26 -24.43 15.36
N ALA A 24 -25.03 -25.19 14.29
CA ALA A 24 -23.74 -25.19 13.59
C ALA A 24 -23.57 -23.85 12.84
N VAL A 25 -22.82 -22.93 13.41
CA VAL A 25 -22.32 -21.76 12.71
C VAL A 25 -21.06 -22.17 11.97
N THR A 26 -21.20 -22.43 10.68
CA THR A 26 -20.06 -22.58 9.76
C THR A 26 -19.44 -21.19 9.52
N THR A 27 -18.46 -20.85 10.32
CA THR A 27 -17.52 -19.78 10.03
C THR A 27 -16.55 -20.27 8.96
N LEU A 28 -16.62 -19.71 7.76
CA LEU A 28 -15.57 -19.80 6.77
C LEU A 28 -14.34 -19.07 7.32
N ALA A 29 -13.43 -19.83 7.92
CA ALA A 29 -12.13 -19.39 8.32
C ALA A 29 -11.25 -19.24 7.08
N TRP A 30 -10.81 -18.04 6.79
CA TRP A 30 -9.70 -17.76 5.89
C TRP A 30 -8.43 -18.26 6.55
N ALA A 31 -7.94 -19.40 6.09
CA ALA A 31 -6.74 -20.01 6.64
C ALA A 31 -5.49 -19.24 6.19
N TRP A 32 -4.96 -18.43 7.10
CA TRP A 32 -3.56 -18.05 7.10
C TRP A 32 -2.80 -19.13 7.88
N THR A 33 -2.24 -20.13 7.21
CA THR A 33 -1.34 -21.08 7.84
C THR A 33 0.02 -20.45 8.02
N GLY A 34 0.26 -19.94 9.22
CA GLY A 34 1.61 -19.66 9.70
C GLY A 34 2.28 -20.96 10.13
N GLY A 35 3.31 -21.40 9.42
CA GLY A 35 4.14 -22.54 9.80
C GLY A 35 4.85 -22.29 11.13
N VAL A 36 4.70 -23.21 12.07
CA VAL A 36 5.45 -23.28 13.31
C VAL A 36 6.75 -24.02 13.02
N GLU A 37 7.89 -23.33 13.05
CA GLU A 37 9.20 -23.97 13.06
C GLU A 37 9.43 -24.65 14.43
N GLN A 38 9.54 -25.98 14.44
CA GLN A 38 10.08 -26.75 15.55
C GLN A 38 11.62 -26.69 15.51
N ILE A 39 12.20 -26.20 16.59
CA ILE A 39 13.64 -26.27 16.85
C ILE A 39 13.98 -27.70 17.26
N GLY A 40 14.63 -28.45 16.38
CA GLY A 40 15.23 -29.76 16.68
C GLY A 40 16.71 -29.64 16.92
N LEU A 41 17.19 -30.12 18.08
CA LEU A 41 18.59 -30.29 18.43
C LEU A 41 19.20 -31.53 17.73
N PRO A 42 20.51 -31.56 17.48
CA PRO A 42 21.13 -32.58 16.64
C PRO A 42 21.53 -33.85 17.43
N LEU A 43 21.28 -35.01 16.85
CA LEU A 43 21.97 -36.25 17.17
C LEU A 43 22.55 -36.86 15.89
N GLY A 44 23.81 -37.20 15.93
CA GLY A 44 24.66 -37.72 14.86
C GLY A 44 24.46 -39.24 14.56
N PRO A 45 25.37 -39.90 13.84
CA PRO A 45 25.04 -40.52 12.56
C PRO A 45 24.96 -42.06 12.61
N ALA A 46 24.19 -42.65 11.66
CA ALA A 46 24.54 -43.94 11.01
C ALA A 46 23.37 -44.53 10.18
N GLY A 47 23.68 -45.01 8.99
CA GLY A 47 23.01 -46.14 8.37
C GLY A 47 22.04 -45.89 7.24
N ASP A 48 22.51 -45.96 5.98
CA ASP A 48 21.73 -46.30 4.78
C ASP A 48 21.09 -47.70 4.95
N PRO A 49 19.87 -47.99 4.43
CA PRO A 49 19.73 -48.45 3.08
C PRO A 49 18.45 -48.05 2.31
N THR A 50 18.64 -47.94 1.02
CA THR A 50 17.69 -48.03 -0.09
C THR A 50 16.34 -48.71 0.16
N VAL A 51 15.21 -47.99 -0.06
CA VAL A 51 13.91 -48.59 -0.36
C VAL A 51 13.20 -47.79 -1.44
N SER A 52 12.91 -48.45 -2.54
CA SER A 52 12.14 -47.98 -3.69
C SER A 52 10.67 -47.77 -3.32
N ILE A 53 10.09 -46.65 -3.77
CA ILE A 53 8.67 -46.37 -3.65
C ILE A 53 8.02 -46.50 -5.05
N PRO A 54 6.90 -47.24 -5.21
CA PRO A 54 6.22 -47.34 -6.48
C PRO A 54 5.26 -46.16 -6.72
N VAL A 55 5.28 -45.69 -7.97
CA VAL A 55 4.35 -44.73 -8.57
C VAL A 55 2.95 -45.37 -8.70
N LEU A 56 1.92 -44.70 -8.15
CA LEU A 56 0.53 -45.03 -8.44
C LEU A 56 -0.13 -43.82 -9.15
N SER A 57 -0.61 -44.08 -10.36
CA SER A 57 -1.48 -43.19 -11.15
C SER A 57 -2.94 -43.26 -10.66
N PRO A 58 -3.69 -42.16 -10.76
CA PRO A 58 -5.13 -42.17 -10.44
C PRO A 58 -6.00 -42.35 -11.68
N SER A 59 -6.89 -43.32 -11.60
CA SER A 59 -8.09 -43.38 -12.43
C SER A 59 -9.21 -44.08 -11.64
N ALA A 60 -10.33 -43.38 -11.41
CA ALA A 60 -11.66 -44.00 -11.51
C ALA A 60 -12.77 -43.00 -11.11
N HIS A 61 -13.72 -42.88 -12.00
CA HIS A 61 -15.03 -42.26 -11.89
C HIS A 61 -15.88 -42.84 -10.75
N VAL A 62 -16.61 -41.96 -10.03
CA VAL A 62 -17.89 -42.36 -9.41
C VAL A 62 -18.92 -41.24 -9.66
N ARG A 63 -19.99 -41.62 -10.36
CA ARG A 63 -21.26 -40.88 -10.46
C ARG A 63 -22.11 -41.19 -9.24
N GLY A 64 -22.87 -40.22 -8.75
CA GLY A 64 -23.95 -40.50 -7.80
C GLY A 64 -24.59 -39.26 -7.18
N LEU A 65 -25.73 -38.85 -7.76
CA LEU A 65 -26.99 -38.36 -7.16
C LEU A 65 -26.97 -37.13 -6.22
N LEU A 66 -27.59 -36.05 -6.73
CA LEU A 66 -28.11 -34.89 -5.98
C LEU A 66 -29.35 -35.25 -5.15
N PRO A 67 -29.68 -34.47 -4.12
CA PRO A 67 -30.97 -33.77 -4.14
C PRO A 67 -30.88 -32.26 -3.92
N ALA A 68 -31.90 -31.60 -4.46
CA ALA A 68 -32.08 -30.18 -4.53
C ALA A 68 -32.46 -29.52 -3.18
N GLY A 69 -32.12 -28.24 -3.03
CA GLY A 69 -32.79 -27.34 -2.12
C GLY A 69 -31.87 -26.67 -1.12
N GLY A 70 -31.44 -25.40 -1.40
CA GLY A 70 -30.75 -24.60 -0.41
C GLY A 70 -30.38 -23.24 -0.99
N PHE A 71 -30.91 -22.23 -0.42
CA PHE A 71 -30.74 -20.81 -0.74
C PHE A 71 -29.25 -20.43 -0.94
N GLN A 72 -28.88 -20.06 -2.14
CA GLN A 72 -27.62 -19.38 -2.44
C GLN A 72 -27.78 -17.90 -2.18
N ALA A 73 -27.10 -17.38 -1.17
CA ALA A 73 -26.78 -15.97 -1.11
C ALA A 73 -25.75 -15.69 -2.21
N ARG A 74 -26.21 -15.08 -3.30
CA ARG A 74 -25.39 -14.61 -4.40
C ARG A 74 -24.49 -13.49 -3.90
N ALA A 75 -23.22 -13.73 -3.74
CA ALA A 75 -22.20 -12.70 -3.80
C ALA A 75 -22.15 -12.25 -5.26
N THR A 76 -22.64 -11.07 -5.55
CA THR A 76 -22.51 -10.40 -6.84
C THR A 76 -21.03 -10.10 -7.07
N PRO A 77 -20.44 -10.54 -8.19
CA PRO A 77 -19.14 -10.00 -8.61
C PRO A 77 -19.33 -8.51 -8.92
N PRO A 78 -18.31 -7.66 -8.76
CA PRO A 78 -18.41 -6.29 -9.24
C PRO A 78 -18.68 -6.32 -10.74
N ASP A 79 -19.72 -5.59 -11.13
CA ASP A 79 -20.27 -5.53 -12.45
C ASP A 79 -19.22 -5.45 -13.55
N ALA A 80 -19.33 -6.39 -14.48
CA ALA A 80 -18.75 -6.28 -15.80
C ALA A 80 -19.22 -4.94 -16.40
N VAL A 81 -18.29 -4.14 -16.86
CA VAL A 81 -18.54 -2.94 -17.63
C VAL A 81 -19.35 -3.35 -18.86
N PRO A 82 -20.50 -2.71 -19.16
CA PRO A 82 -21.27 -3.04 -20.34
C PRO A 82 -20.42 -2.78 -21.59
N SER A 83 -20.30 -3.78 -22.45
CA SER A 83 -19.78 -3.68 -23.80
C SER A 83 -20.75 -2.79 -24.59
N GLY A 84 -20.41 -1.52 -24.70
CA GLY A 84 -21.01 -0.62 -25.65
C GLY A 84 -20.11 -0.63 -26.90
N ASP A 85 -20.47 -1.41 -27.89
CA ASP A 85 -19.96 -1.28 -29.24
C ASP A 85 -20.47 0.00 -29.84
N ASP A 86 -19.61 1.03 -29.88
CA ASP A 86 -19.67 2.09 -30.87
C ASP A 86 -18.27 2.68 -31.03
N PRO A 87 -17.66 2.58 -32.23
CA PRO A 87 -16.34 3.13 -32.48
C PRO A 87 -16.44 4.66 -32.65
N VAL A 88 -15.99 5.40 -31.66
CA VAL A 88 -15.75 6.84 -31.83
C VAL A 88 -14.51 7.01 -32.69
N VAL A 89 -14.73 7.24 -33.97
CA VAL A 89 -13.69 7.60 -34.94
C VAL A 89 -13.19 9.00 -34.59
N PHE A 90 -11.99 9.11 -34.05
CA PHE A 90 -11.27 10.37 -34.01
C PHE A 90 -10.56 10.57 -35.33
N ALA A 91 -11.00 11.58 -36.10
CA ALA A 91 -10.29 12.06 -37.26
C ALA A 91 -8.94 12.66 -36.85
N PRO A 92 -7.84 12.36 -37.57
CA PRO A 92 -6.56 12.98 -37.31
C PRO A 92 -6.57 14.44 -37.78
N THR A 93 -6.35 15.36 -36.87
CA THR A 93 -6.04 16.75 -37.21
C THR A 93 -4.63 16.81 -37.79
N SER A 94 -4.55 17.13 -39.07
CA SER A 94 -3.30 17.38 -39.78
C SER A 94 -2.49 18.50 -39.13
N PRO A 95 -1.16 18.39 -39.06
CA PRO A 95 -0.32 19.49 -38.61
C PRO A 95 -0.28 20.60 -39.64
N ALA A 96 -0.54 21.82 -39.20
CA ALA A 96 -0.45 23.05 -39.99
C ALA A 96 0.96 23.23 -40.56
N ALA A 97 1.01 23.43 -41.87
CA ALA A 97 2.24 23.67 -42.64
C ALA A 97 2.96 24.93 -42.10
N ARG A 98 4.18 24.80 -41.69
CA ARG A 98 5.09 25.92 -41.40
C ARG A 98 5.41 26.66 -42.71
N ARG A 99 5.11 27.95 -42.75
CA ARG A 99 5.61 28.87 -43.76
C ARG A 99 7.13 28.98 -43.69
N PRO A 100 7.87 29.01 -44.83
CA PRO A 100 9.30 29.25 -44.81
C PRO A 100 9.59 30.72 -44.45
N ALA A 101 10.58 30.94 -43.64
CA ALA A 101 11.11 32.25 -43.30
C ALA A 101 11.89 32.83 -44.47
N PRO A 102 11.84 34.17 -44.73
CA PRO A 102 12.63 34.78 -45.76
C PRO A 102 14.12 34.80 -45.40
N GLY A 103 14.98 34.46 -46.38
CA GLY A 103 16.40 34.40 -46.28
C GLY A 103 17.03 35.79 -45.99
N PRO A 104 18.23 35.83 -45.40
CA PRO A 104 18.90 37.07 -45.07
C PRO A 104 19.50 37.72 -46.33
N VAL A 105 19.16 39.01 -46.53
CA VAL A 105 19.78 39.88 -47.54
C VAL A 105 21.14 40.30 -46.97
N ALA A 106 22.22 39.96 -47.65
CA ALA A 106 23.56 40.38 -47.31
C ALA A 106 23.75 41.87 -47.66
N SER A 107 23.83 42.69 -46.63
CA SER A 107 24.35 44.07 -46.76
C SER A 107 25.80 44.11 -46.25
N THR A 108 26.71 44.18 -47.18
CA THR A 108 28.12 44.47 -46.92
C THR A 108 28.27 45.94 -46.61
N VAL A 109 28.44 46.29 -45.35
CA VAL A 109 28.97 47.58 -44.90
C VAL A 109 30.25 47.31 -44.15
N ALA A 110 31.36 47.80 -44.72
CA ALA A 110 32.68 47.74 -44.13
C ALA A 110 32.73 48.63 -42.85
N ALA A 111 33.00 47.98 -41.70
CA ALA A 111 33.24 48.67 -40.45
C ALA A 111 34.74 49.00 -40.26
N PRO A 112 35.07 50.16 -39.68
CA PRO A 112 36.47 50.52 -39.42
C PRO A 112 37.04 49.65 -38.29
N ALA A 113 38.34 49.32 -38.44
CA ALA A 113 39.10 48.55 -37.46
C ALA A 113 39.15 49.25 -36.10
N LEU A 114 38.48 48.69 -35.11
CA LEU A 114 38.61 49.07 -33.73
C LEU A 114 39.86 48.39 -33.14
N VAL A 115 40.78 49.23 -32.70
CA VAL A 115 41.98 48.84 -31.95
C VAL A 115 41.54 48.06 -30.69
N ALA A 116 41.99 46.82 -30.58
CA ALA A 116 41.78 45.98 -29.44
C ALA A 116 42.40 46.59 -28.20
N ARG A 117 41.59 47.12 -27.28
CA ARG A 117 41.99 47.39 -25.91
C ARG A 117 42.07 46.07 -25.17
N ASP A 118 43.23 45.80 -24.57
CA ASP A 118 43.41 44.63 -23.66
C ASP A 118 42.30 44.56 -22.64
N ALA A 119 41.39 43.63 -22.81
CA ALA A 119 40.34 43.35 -21.87
C ALA A 119 40.96 42.61 -20.65
N ALA A 120 40.90 43.21 -19.48
CA ALA A 120 41.28 42.56 -18.23
C ALA A 120 40.65 41.16 -18.12
N PRO A 121 41.36 40.14 -17.61
CA PRO A 121 40.87 38.78 -17.54
C PRO A 121 39.58 38.73 -16.70
N ARG A 122 38.49 38.25 -17.32
CA ARG A 122 37.19 38.08 -16.62
C ARG A 122 37.40 37.20 -15.39
N PRO A 123 36.90 37.59 -14.20
CA PRO A 123 36.99 36.77 -13.02
C PRO A 123 36.39 35.36 -13.32
N ARG A 124 37.11 34.29 -12.99
CA ARG A 124 36.59 32.90 -13.13
C ARG A 124 35.30 32.78 -12.35
N PRO A 125 34.23 32.24 -12.92
CA PRO A 125 32.98 32.00 -12.22
C PRO A 125 33.27 31.21 -10.96
N ARG A 126 32.80 31.70 -9.80
CA ARG A 126 32.88 30.93 -8.54
C ARG A 126 32.22 29.58 -8.74
N PRO A 127 32.83 28.45 -8.32
CA PRO A 127 32.22 27.14 -8.39
C PRO A 127 30.83 27.20 -7.73
N ARG A 128 29.82 26.79 -8.47
CA ARG A 128 28.47 26.68 -7.88
C ARG A 128 28.53 25.68 -6.70
N PRO A 129 27.97 26.04 -5.52
CA PRO A 129 27.92 25.13 -4.40
C PRO A 129 27.33 23.79 -4.86
N ARG A 130 27.96 22.67 -4.51
CA ARG A 130 27.40 21.36 -4.79
C ARG A 130 26.03 21.25 -4.11
N PRO A 131 24.98 20.78 -4.81
CA PRO A 131 23.68 20.56 -4.20
C PRO A 131 23.82 19.70 -2.95
N ARG A 132 23.22 20.13 -1.85
CA ARG A 132 23.18 19.30 -0.63
C ARG A 132 22.41 18.02 -0.94
N PRO A 133 22.86 16.84 -0.46
CA PRO A 133 22.12 15.60 -0.64
C PRO A 133 20.75 15.68 0.01
N CYS A 134 19.73 15.12 -0.66
CA CYS A 134 18.40 14.96 -0.08
C CYS A 134 18.45 13.98 1.11
N HIS A 135 17.79 14.32 2.20
CA HIS A 135 17.71 13.45 3.39
C HIS A 135 16.30 13.55 4.01
N THR A 136 15.97 12.62 4.92
CA THR A 136 14.73 12.66 5.69
C THR A 136 14.76 13.79 6.72
N GLY A 137 13.65 14.52 6.80
CA GLY A 137 13.41 15.56 7.79
C GLY A 137 12.33 15.16 8.80
N PRO A 138 11.77 16.14 9.53
CA PRO A 138 10.70 15.87 10.50
C PRO A 138 9.53 15.12 9.87
N LYS A 139 8.93 14.18 10.62
CA LYS A 139 7.85 13.31 10.15
C LYS A 139 8.21 12.55 8.85
N LEU A 140 9.49 12.23 8.70
CA LEU A 140 10.04 11.50 7.55
C LEU A 140 9.81 12.18 6.19
N VAL A 141 9.50 13.47 6.17
CA VAL A 141 9.35 14.22 4.91
C VAL A 141 10.75 14.49 4.35
N PRO A 142 11.08 14.05 3.13
CA PRO A 142 12.39 14.32 2.55
C PRO A 142 12.57 15.80 2.25
N THR A 143 13.77 16.33 2.49
CA THR A 143 14.13 17.73 2.22
C THR A 143 14.09 18.07 0.73
N CYS A 144 14.31 17.10 -0.12
CA CYS A 144 14.11 17.13 -1.57
C CYS A 144 13.90 15.69 -2.07
N GLY A 145 13.40 15.53 -3.30
CA GLY A 145 13.18 14.22 -3.90
C GLY A 145 11.99 13.45 -3.32
N VAL A 146 12.01 12.15 -3.54
CA VAL A 146 10.94 11.20 -3.21
C VAL A 146 11.58 9.94 -2.62
N LEU A 147 11.16 9.54 -1.43
CA LEU A 147 11.55 8.26 -0.82
C LEU A 147 11.09 7.10 -1.69
N TRP A 148 11.95 6.11 -1.87
CA TRP A 148 11.68 4.97 -2.74
C TRP A 148 11.72 3.66 -1.96
N GLY A 149 10.62 2.93 -1.95
CA GLY A 149 10.45 1.75 -1.13
C GLY A 149 9.80 0.58 -1.84
N VAL A 150 9.66 -0.52 -1.11
CA VAL A 150 9.05 -1.75 -1.59
C VAL A 150 8.35 -2.53 -0.50
N ALA A 151 7.22 -3.19 -0.86
CA ALA A 151 6.65 -4.35 -0.21
C ALA A 151 7.07 -5.59 -1.03
N PRO A 152 8.22 -6.23 -0.71
CA PRO A 152 8.78 -7.28 -1.55
C PRO A 152 8.10 -8.62 -1.27
N GLY A 153 7.77 -9.38 -2.31
CA GLY A 153 7.12 -10.68 -2.20
C GLY A 153 5.74 -10.61 -1.56
N ALA A 154 5.05 -9.48 -1.72
CA ALA A 154 3.71 -9.31 -1.19
C ALA A 154 2.76 -10.41 -1.72
N HIS A 155 1.87 -10.92 -0.87
CA HIS A 155 0.98 -12.07 -1.14
C HIS A 155 1.71 -13.39 -1.48
N THR A 156 3.00 -13.50 -1.24
CA THR A 156 3.74 -14.75 -1.39
C THR A 156 4.22 -15.27 -0.03
N GLU A 157 4.67 -16.51 0.02
CA GLU A 157 5.33 -17.07 1.21
C GLU A 157 6.74 -16.54 1.37
N SER A 158 7.39 -16.15 0.26
CA SER A 158 8.73 -15.55 0.26
C SER A 158 8.64 -14.07 0.60
N ARG A 159 8.65 -13.76 1.89
CA ARG A 159 8.59 -12.41 2.45
C ARG A 159 9.82 -12.09 3.30
N GLY A 160 9.90 -10.85 3.76
CA GLY A 160 10.93 -10.43 4.70
C GLY A 160 12.29 -10.20 4.07
N ALA A 161 13.36 -10.49 4.81
CA ALA A 161 14.73 -10.19 4.40
C ALA A 161 15.17 -10.90 3.11
N PRO A 162 14.84 -12.17 2.85
CA PRO A 162 15.18 -12.83 1.58
C PRO A 162 14.53 -12.15 0.37
N ALA A 163 13.23 -11.84 0.43
CA ALA A 163 12.53 -11.17 -0.67
C ALA A 163 13.08 -9.76 -0.90
N LEU A 164 13.40 -9.01 0.17
CA LEU A 164 14.03 -7.70 0.06
C LEU A 164 15.42 -7.80 -0.60
N ALA A 165 16.23 -8.75 -0.17
CA ALA A 165 17.57 -8.96 -0.74
C ALA A 165 17.50 -9.31 -2.23
N ASP A 166 16.55 -10.17 -2.62
CA ASP A 166 16.30 -10.50 -4.02
C ASP A 166 15.86 -9.28 -4.83
N PHE A 167 14.88 -8.52 -4.30
CA PHE A 167 14.40 -7.30 -4.96
C PHE A 167 15.50 -6.27 -5.15
N GLU A 168 16.34 -6.03 -4.12
CA GLU A 168 17.45 -5.09 -4.20
C GLU A 168 18.54 -5.56 -5.17
N ARG A 169 18.83 -6.86 -5.20
CA ARG A 169 19.76 -7.48 -6.14
C ARG A 169 19.26 -7.32 -7.58
N LYS A 170 17.99 -7.69 -7.85
CA LYS A 170 17.42 -7.61 -9.20
C LYS A 170 17.27 -6.17 -9.69
N THR A 171 16.97 -5.21 -8.81
CA THR A 171 16.81 -3.79 -9.17
C THR A 171 18.11 -2.99 -9.14
N GLY A 172 19.17 -3.52 -8.55
CA GLY A 172 20.49 -2.89 -8.48
C GLY A 172 20.56 -1.70 -7.53
N ARG A 173 19.61 -1.58 -6.57
CA ARG A 173 19.61 -0.48 -5.59
C ARG A 173 19.02 -0.87 -4.25
N ARG A 174 19.46 -0.18 -3.20
CA ARG A 174 18.87 -0.26 -1.86
C ARG A 174 17.57 0.53 -1.77
N GLN A 175 16.63 0.06 -0.97
CA GLN A 175 15.35 0.70 -0.75
C GLN A 175 15.41 1.61 0.49
N ALA A 176 14.78 2.80 0.44
CA ALA A 176 14.67 3.69 1.59
C ALA A 176 13.54 3.27 2.54
N ILE A 177 12.51 2.61 2.01
CA ILE A 177 11.35 2.13 2.79
C ILE A 177 11.21 0.62 2.59
N TYR A 178 11.01 -0.10 3.70
CA TYR A 178 10.56 -1.48 3.72
C TYR A 178 9.13 -1.53 4.27
N HIS A 179 8.19 -2.05 3.49
CA HIS A 179 6.78 -2.11 3.85
C HIS A 179 6.40 -3.53 4.28
N ALA A 180 5.74 -3.65 5.43
CA ALA A 180 5.27 -4.90 6.01
C ALA A 180 3.82 -4.78 6.49
N TYR A 181 3.11 -5.92 6.48
CA TYR A 181 1.69 -6.01 6.82
C TYR A 181 1.51 -6.91 8.06
N HIS A 182 0.70 -6.43 8.98
CA HIS A 182 0.31 -7.13 10.20
C HIS A 182 -1.20 -7.21 10.33
N GLY A 183 -1.70 -8.29 10.91
CA GLY A 183 -3.12 -8.51 11.15
C GLY A 183 -3.40 -9.08 12.55
N GLY A 184 -4.57 -8.77 13.07
CA GLY A 184 -5.06 -9.29 14.35
C GLY A 184 -4.24 -8.86 15.57
N LEU A 185 -4.29 -9.67 16.63
CA LEU A 185 -3.74 -9.35 17.96
C LEU A 185 -2.67 -10.36 18.44
N ARG A 186 -2.12 -11.18 17.54
CA ARG A 186 -1.21 -12.26 17.94
C ARG A 186 0.25 -11.82 18.00
N GLN A 187 0.69 -11.03 17.04
CA GLN A 187 2.10 -10.68 16.84
C GLN A 187 2.33 -9.20 17.15
N LEU A 188 3.28 -8.92 18.00
CA LEU A 188 3.81 -7.56 18.19
C LEU A 188 4.75 -7.22 17.03
N PHE A 189 4.77 -5.94 16.66
CA PHE A 189 5.60 -5.40 15.61
C PHE A 189 6.21 -4.04 16.04
N PRO A 190 7.35 -3.58 15.43
CA PRO A 190 8.13 -4.33 14.44
C PRO A 190 8.71 -5.62 15.01
N THR A 191 8.78 -6.65 14.18
CA THR A 191 9.40 -7.91 14.53
C THR A 191 10.93 -7.78 14.59
N PRO A 192 11.67 -8.71 15.26
CA PRO A 192 13.14 -8.69 15.24
C PRO A 192 13.72 -8.68 13.82
N GLN A 193 13.08 -9.37 12.87
CA GLN A 193 13.52 -9.39 11.47
C GLN A 193 13.34 -8.01 10.80
N GLU A 194 12.23 -7.34 11.03
CA GLU A 194 11.98 -5.99 10.50
C GLU A 194 12.94 -4.96 11.10
N ILE A 195 13.22 -5.07 12.39
CA ILE A 195 14.23 -4.25 13.07
C ILE A 195 15.62 -4.47 12.45
N ALA A 196 15.99 -5.72 12.20
CA ALA A 196 17.27 -6.05 11.54
C ALA A 196 17.34 -5.49 10.11
N ILE A 197 16.22 -5.54 9.35
CA ILE A 197 16.10 -4.92 8.02
C ILE A 197 16.30 -3.40 8.12
N ALA A 198 15.64 -2.74 9.07
CA ALA A 198 15.73 -1.30 9.25
C ALA A 198 17.13 -0.83 9.63
N ARG A 199 17.80 -1.59 10.51
CA ARG A 199 19.14 -1.27 11.06
C ARG A 199 20.31 -1.86 10.27
N GLN A 200 20.06 -2.36 9.06
CA GLN A 200 21.15 -2.94 8.26
C GLN A 200 22.30 -1.96 8.08
N LYS A 201 23.51 -2.35 8.50
CA LYS A 201 24.71 -1.51 8.43
C LYS A 201 24.96 -1.02 6.99
N GLY A 202 25.16 0.29 6.83
CA GLY A 202 25.42 0.91 5.53
C GLY A 202 24.17 1.05 4.62
N SER A 203 22.99 0.59 5.10
CA SER A 203 21.75 0.71 4.37
C SER A 203 20.54 0.79 5.31
N PRO A 204 20.46 1.83 6.16
CA PRO A 204 19.33 1.99 7.06
C PRO A 204 18.05 2.22 6.24
N ARG A 205 16.91 1.70 6.75
CA ARG A 205 15.61 1.85 6.11
C ARG A 205 14.55 2.32 7.09
N ILE A 206 13.57 3.02 6.58
CA ILE A 206 12.35 3.36 7.29
C ILE A 206 11.42 2.15 7.17
N LEU A 207 10.87 1.71 8.29
CA LEU A 207 9.77 0.74 8.26
C LEU A 207 8.47 1.47 7.90
N PHE A 208 7.67 0.86 7.04
CA PHE A 208 6.27 1.20 6.86
C PHE A 208 5.45 -0.01 7.31
N LEU A 209 4.72 0.14 8.43
CA LEU A 209 4.00 -0.94 9.08
C LEU A 209 2.50 -0.71 8.91
N ASN A 210 1.86 -1.60 8.21
CA ASN A 210 0.41 -1.67 8.10
C ASN A 210 -0.14 -2.61 9.17
N TRP A 211 -1.21 -2.23 9.86
CA TRP A 211 -1.87 -3.10 10.82
C TRP A 211 -3.40 -3.06 10.69
N LYS A 212 -4.00 -4.23 10.48
CA LYS A 212 -5.46 -4.43 10.48
C LYS A 212 -5.88 -5.11 11.77
N PRO A 213 -6.70 -4.46 12.64
CA PRO A 213 -7.00 -4.98 13.98
C PRO A 213 -7.73 -6.33 13.97
N GLU A 214 -8.72 -6.56 13.14
CA GLU A 214 -9.49 -7.81 12.97
C GLU A 214 -10.07 -8.42 14.26
N SER A 215 -10.07 -7.68 15.36
CA SER A 215 -10.44 -8.16 16.69
C SER A 215 -11.88 -7.87 17.06
N ALA A 216 -12.44 -6.77 16.55
CA ALA A 216 -13.78 -6.29 16.81
C ALA A 216 -14.20 -5.32 15.70
N SER A 217 -15.46 -4.90 15.69
CA SER A 217 -15.90 -3.84 14.77
C SER A 217 -15.20 -2.52 15.05
N TRP A 218 -15.07 -1.66 14.04
CA TRP A 218 -14.47 -0.33 14.20
C TRP A 218 -15.12 0.48 15.31
N ALA A 219 -16.46 0.44 15.39
CA ALA A 219 -17.20 1.12 16.46
C ALA A 219 -16.87 0.56 17.85
N ALA A 220 -16.64 -0.74 17.98
CA ALA A 220 -16.27 -1.33 19.27
C ALA A 220 -14.85 -0.94 19.67
N ILE A 221 -13.90 -0.97 18.73
CA ILE A 221 -12.51 -0.53 18.96
C ILE A 221 -12.49 0.95 19.35
N ALA A 222 -13.25 1.78 18.64
CA ALA A 222 -13.35 3.21 18.94
C ALA A 222 -13.88 3.52 20.37
N ARG A 223 -14.68 2.61 20.93
CA ARG A 223 -15.19 2.71 22.31
C ARG A 223 -14.32 2.02 23.36
N GLY A 224 -13.17 1.50 22.99
CA GLY A 224 -12.24 0.84 23.91
C GLY A 224 -12.54 -0.66 24.07
N ASP A 225 -12.54 -1.43 22.98
CA ASP A 225 -12.56 -2.89 23.06
C ASP A 225 -11.39 -3.39 23.90
N ARG A 226 -11.68 -4.08 25.00
CA ARG A 226 -10.67 -4.48 25.99
C ARG A 226 -9.54 -5.32 25.43
N ARG A 227 -9.82 -6.20 24.47
CA ARG A 227 -8.80 -7.09 23.88
C ARG A 227 -7.87 -6.29 22.96
N THR A 228 -8.45 -5.41 22.16
CA THR A 228 -7.70 -4.50 21.30
C THR A 228 -6.85 -3.55 22.12
N ASP A 229 -7.42 -2.96 23.16
CA ASP A 229 -6.71 -2.02 24.03
C ASP A 229 -5.54 -2.68 24.75
N ALA A 230 -5.74 -3.87 25.32
CA ALA A 230 -4.66 -4.63 25.95
C ALA A 230 -3.54 -5.01 24.96
N PHE A 231 -3.88 -5.25 23.69
CA PHE A 231 -2.87 -5.45 22.66
C PHE A 231 -2.11 -4.17 22.35
N LEU A 232 -2.80 -3.03 22.20
CA LEU A 232 -2.18 -1.73 21.94
C LEU A 232 -1.23 -1.31 23.07
N ASP A 233 -1.56 -1.60 24.33
CA ASP A 233 -0.69 -1.32 25.47
C ASP A 233 0.61 -2.13 25.41
N ARG A 234 0.50 -3.44 25.11
CA ARG A 234 1.68 -4.29 24.90
C ARG A 234 2.49 -3.86 23.67
N LEU A 235 1.82 -3.50 22.59
CA LEU A 235 2.47 -3.01 21.37
C LEU A 235 3.22 -1.70 21.65
N ALA A 236 2.64 -0.78 22.40
CA ALA A 236 3.31 0.46 22.78
C ALA A 236 4.56 0.20 23.61
N ALA A 237 4.48 -0.69 24.61
CA ALA A 237 5.62 -1.09 25.41
C ALA A 237 6.73 -1.72 24.55
N HIS A 238 6.34 -2.63 23.63
CA HIS A 238 7.26 -3.28 22.71
C HIS A 238 7.98 -2.27 21.80
N ILE A 239 7.25 -1.36 21.14
CA ILE A 239 7.85 -0.35 20.25
C ILE A 239 8.83 0.52 21.03
N ARG A 240 8.47 1.03 22.18
CA ARG A 240 9.35 1.87 23.02
C ARG A 240 10.63 1.15 23.45
N GLN A 241 10.55 -0.13 23.74
CA GLN A 241 11.71 -0.93 24.18
C GLN A 241 12.62 -1.35 23.03
N THR A 242 12.05 -1.60 21.84
CA THR A 242 12.80 -2.27 20.76
C THR A 242 13.11 -1.37 19.58
N TYR A 243 12.27 -0.35 19.32
CA TYR A 243 12.38 0.46 18.09
C TYR A 243 12.10 1.94 18.32
N PRO A 244 13.07 2.73 18.80
CA PRO A 244 12.93 4.18 19.01
C PRO A 244 12.99 5.01 17.71
N GLU A 245 13.41 4.43 16.59
CA GLU A 245 13.52 5.09 15.30
C GLU A 245 12.14 5.49 14.75
N GLN A 246 12.08 6.59 13.97
CA GLN A 246 10.82 6.96 13.32
C GLN A 246 10.41 5.93 12.26
N PHE A 247 9.12 5.67 12.18
CA PHE A 247 8.54 4.74 11.19
C PHE A 247 7.17 5.24 10.72
N PHE A 248 6.78 4.84 9.51
CA PHE A 248 5.42 5.02 9.01
C PHE A 248 4.49 3.96 9.57
N PHE A 249 3.28 4.38 9.95
CA PHE A 249 2.26 3.50 10.47
C PHE A 249 0.89 3.77 9.84
N ALA A 250 0.29 2.74 9.23
CA ALA A 250 -1.06 2.78 8.72
C ALA A 250 -1.98 1.85 9.52
N VAL A 251 -3.12 2.38 9.94
CA VAL A 251 -4.17 1.60 10.60
C VAL A 251 -5.20 1.24 9.56
N HIS A 252 -5.33 -0.06 9.26
CA HIS A 252 -6.34 -0.61 8.36
C HIS A 252 -6.38 0.16 7.02
N HIS A 253 -5.28 0.03 6.23
CA HIS A 253 -5.22 0.62 4.89
C HIS A 253 -6.39 0.14 4.03
N GLU A 254 -6.75 0.91 3.02
CA GLU A 254 -7.88 0.61 2.13
C GLU A 254 -9.18 0.29 2.90
N GLY A 255 -9.43 1.01 4.00
CA GLY A 255 -10.62 0.80 4.83
C GLY A 255 -11.94 0.94 4.05
N GLU A 256 -11.92 1.61 2.90
CA GLU A 256 -13.07 1.75 1.98
C GLU A 256 -13.71 0.42 1.61
N ASN A 257 -12.90 -0.64 1.49
CA ASN A 257 -13.37 -1.98 1.12
C ASN A 257 -14.30 -2.60 2.19
N ASP A 258 -14.15 -2.17 3.44
CA ASP A 258 -14.89 -2.72 4.58
C ASP A 258 -16.01 -1.77 5.06
N VAL A 259 -16.19 -0.58 4.45
CA VAL A 259 -17.25 0.36 4.82
C VAL A 259 -18.63 -0.25 4.57
N ARG A 260 -19.45 -0.26 5.61
CA ARG A 260 -20.88 -0.61 5.58
C ARG A 260 -21.68 0.62 5.97
N PRO A 261 -22.26 1.37 4.98
CA PRO A 261 -22.83 2.69 5.24
C PRO A 261 -24.05 2.72 6.18
N ARG A 262 -24.71 1.56 6.38
CA ARG A 262 -25.89 1.46 7.24
C ARG A 262 -25.52 1.84 8.69
N ALA A 263 -26.29 2.77 9.26
CA ALA A 263 -26.14 3.16 10.66
C ALA A 263 -26.24 1.92 11.59
N GLY A 264 -25.40 1.89 12.61
CA GLY A 264 -25.34 0.76 13.57
C GLY A 264 -24.60 -0.48 13.05
N SER A 265 -24.06 -0.48 11.83
CA SER A 265 -23.27 -1.60 11.30
C SER A 265 -21.97 -1.83 12.09
N GLY A 266 -21.46 -0.80 12.76
CA GLY A 266 -20.15 -0.79 13.40
C GLY A 266 -18.98 -0.63 12.45
N TYR A 267 -19.25 -0.42 11.15
CA TYR A 267 -18.28 -0.28 10.07
C TYR A 267 -18.59 0.91 9.15
N THR A 268 -19.24 1.96 9.67
CA THR A 268 -19.41 3.18 8.88
C THR A 268 -18.08 3.90 8.68
N ALA A 269 -18.00 4.81 7.73
CA ALA A 269 -16.82 5.65 7.53
C ALA A 269 -16.45 6.45 8.79
N ARG A 270 -17.46 6.90 9.56
CA ARG A 270 -17.25 7.58 10.86
C ARG A 270 -16.72 6.64 11.93
N ASP A 271 -17.18 5.38 11.94
CA ASP A 271 -16.62 4.35 12.84
C ASP A 271 -15.15 4.09 12.53
N TYR A 272 -14.78 4.02 11.23
CA TYR A 272 -13.39 3.94 10.80
C TYR A 272 -12.55 5.11 11.32
N ALA A 273 -13.00 6.33 11.08
CA ALA A 273 -12.32 7.54 11.56
C ALA A 273 -12.16 7.57 13.08
N ALA A 274 -13.18 7.12 13.81
CA ALA A 274 -13.15 7.03 15.27
C ALA A 274 -12.18 5.94 15.75
N MET A 275 -12.17 4.77 15.12
CA MET A 275 -11.23 3.67 15.40
C MET A 275 -9.78 4.11 15.14
N PHE A 276 -9.50 4.74 14.02
CA PHE A 276 -8.16 5.25 13.70
C PHE A 276 -7.67 6.23 14.77
N ARG A 277 -8.54 7.20 15.18
CA ARG A 277 -8.21 8.14 16.26
C ARG A 277 -7.91 7.44 17.57
N HIS A 278 -8.74 6.46 17.94
CA HIS A 278 -8.57 5.71 19.19
C HIS A 278 -7.20 5.00 19.22
N VAL A 279 -6.87 4.25 18.15
CA VAL A 279 -5.60 3.52 18.03
C VAL A 279 -4.41 4.47 18.15
N VAL A 280 -4.39 5.54 17.36
CA VAL A 280 -3.26 6.47 17.33
C VAL A 280 -3.10 7.19 18.67
N ARG A 281 -4.21 7.67 19.26
CA ARG A 281 -4.17 8.38 20.55
C ARG A 281 -3.75 7.47 21.69
N ARG A 282 -4.20 6.19 21.69
CA ARG A 282 -3.80 5.24 22.72
C ARG A 282 -2.31 4.92 22.64
N LEU A 283 -1.76 4.63 21.46
CA LEU A 283 -0.34 4.40 21.29
C LEU A 283 0.49 5.63 21.72
N ARG A 284 0.06 6.84 21.37
CA ARG A 284 0.72 8.09 21.80
C ARG A 284 0.62 8.31 23.31
N ALA A 285 -0.53 8.05 23.93
CA ALA A 285 -0.71 8.14 25.37
C ALA A 285 0.19 7.18 26.14
N HIS A 286 0.54 6.05 25.53
CA HIS A 286 1.50 5.08 26.07
C HIS A 286 2.96 5.32 25.60
N GLY A 287 3.27 6.54 25.07
CA GLY A 287 4.62 7.02 24.81
C GLY A 287 5.20 6.65 23.43
N VAL A 288 4.40 6.19 22.46
CA VAL A 288 4.86 5.97 21.08
C VAL A 288 4.79 7.29 20.32
N HIS A 289 5.84 8.10 20.40
CA HIS A 289 5.93 9.42 19.75
C HIS A 289 6.72 9.41 18.43
N ASN A 290 7.41 8.32 18.15
CA ASN A 290 8.20 8.10 16.94
C ASN A 290 7.39 7.57 15.74
N MET A 291 6.11 7.36 15.92
CA MET A 291 5.16 6.90 14.89
C MET A 291 4.71 8.07 14.01
N VAL A 292 4.92 7.93 12.70
CA VAL A 292 4.43 8.86 11.65
C VAL A 292 3.25 8.20 10.96
N THR A 293 2.06 8.74 11.17
CA THR A 293 0.82 8.11 10.74
C THR A 293 0.48 8.41 9.28
N VAL A 294 0.04 7.38 8.55
CA VAL A 294 -0.38 7.47 7.15
C VAL A 294 -1.83 6.99 7.04
N LEU A 295 -2.73 7.86 6.58
CA LEU A 295 -4.06 7.44 6.18
C LEU A 295 -4.02 7.01 4.72
N VAL A 296 -4.18 5.71 4.47
CA VAL A 296 -4.04 5.11 3.14
C VAL A 296 -5.40 4.82 2.53
N HIS A 297 -5.64 5.38 1.37
CA HIS A 297 -6.87 5.24 0.58
C HIS A 297 -6.65 4.36 -0.64
N MET A 298 -7.60 3.47 -0.91
CA MET A 298 -7.70 2.77 -2.18
C MET A 298 -8.06 3.75 -3.30
N ALA A 299 -7.25 3.81 -4.36
CA ALA A 299 -7.56 4.68 -5.50
C ALA A 299 -8.63 4.07 -6.43
N TYR A 300 -9.81 3.84 -5.88
CA TYR A 300 -10.97 3.30 -6.58
C TYR A 300 -12.10 4.33 -6.66
N VAL A 301 -12.36 4.86 -7.86
CA VAL A 301 -13.30 5.98 -8.05
C VAL A 301 -14.71 5.70 -7.53
N PRO A 302 -15.29 4.48 -7.66
CA PRO A 302 -16.59 4.19 -7.07
C PRO A 302 -16.66 4.41 -5.56
N HIS A 303 -15.59 4.12 -4.80
CA HIS A 303 -15.52 4.43 -3.36
C HIS A 303 -15.37 5.94 -3.13
N ALA A 304 -14.46 6.58 -3.85
CA ALA A 304 -14.15 8.01 -3.69
C ALA A 304 -15.33 8.93 -4.02
N THR A 305 -16.31 8.45 -4.78
CA THR A 305 -17.53 9.21 -5.14
C THR A 305 -18.73 8.91 -4.26
N GLN A 306 -18.56 8.11 -3.20
CA GLN A 306 -19.59 7.89 -2.20
C GLN A 306 -19.71 9.10 -1.27
N SER A 307 -20.91 9.36 -0.78
CA SER A 307 -21.16 10.47 0.16
C SER A 307 -20.37 10.36 1.46
N TRP A 308 -20.07 9.15 1.87
CA TRP A 308 -19.33 8.85 3.12
C TRP A 308 -17.79 8.93 2.98
N PHE A 309 -17.24 9.02 1.78
CA PHE A 309 -15.79 8.91 1.56
C PHE A 309 -14.97 9.88 2.41
N ASN A 310 -15.41 11.14 2.48
CA ASN A 310 -14.74 12.15 3.28
C ASN A 310 -14.92 11.98 4.80
N ASP A 311 -15.92 11.21 5.23
CA ASP A 311 -16.16 10.93 6.66
C ASP A 311 -15.13 9.94 7.24
N MET A 312 -14.35 9.28 6.38
CA MET A 312 -13.23 8.41 6.80
C MET A 312 -12.05 9.18 7.39
N TYR A 313 -11.97 10.50 7.17
CA TYR A 313 -10.83 11.29 7.65
C TYR A 313 -10.87 11.47 9.17
N PRO A 314 -9.87 10.93 9.92
CA PRO A 314 -9.90 10.94 11.38
C PRO A 314 -9.46 12.26 12.02
N GLY A 315 -8.93 13.20 11.27
CA GLY A 315 -8.51 14.53 11.75
C GLY A 315 -7.01 14.79 11.63
N ASP A 316 -6.66 16.08 11.61
CA ASP A 316 -5.28 16.55 11.39
C ASP A 316 -4.31 16.19 12.51
N ASP A 317 -4.82 16.01 13.73
CA ASP A 317 -4.04 15.68 14.92
C ASP A 317 -3.51 14.25 14.93
N VAL A 318 -4.16 13.36 14.17
CA VAL A 318 -3.80 11.93 14.11
C VAL A 318 -3.34 11.46 12.73
N VAL A 319 -3.36 12.32 11.71
CA VAL A 319 -2.88 11.99 10.36
C VAL A 319 -1.70 12.87 10.01
N ASP A 320 -0.54 12.27 9.76
CA ASP A 320 0.66 12.98 9.32
C ASP A 320 0.79 13.01 7.79
N TRP A 321 0.46 11.93 7.10
CA TRP A 321 0.53 11.76 5.65
C TRP A 321 -0.77 11.22 5.09
N ILE A 322 -1.05 11.54 3.81
CA ILE A 322 -2.09 10.86 3.03
C ILE A 322 -1.41 9.86 2.10
N GLY A 323 -1.81 8.60 2.19
CA GLY A 323 -1.39 7.51 1.32
C GLY A 323 -2.44 7.22 0.24
N LEU A 324 -1.97 6.80 -0.93
CA LEU A 324 -2.82 6.36 -2.04
C LEU A 324 -2.27 5.03 -2.55
N ASP A 325 -3.12 4.01 -2.64
CA ASP A 325 -2.80 2.74 -3.29
C ASP A 325 -3.31 2.79 -4.72
N VAL A 326 -2.38 2.85 -5.68
CA VAL A 326 -2.66 3.11 -7.10
C VAL A 326 -1.99 2.08 -7.98
N TYR A 327 -2.72 1.54 -8.96
CA TYR A 327 -2.18 0.55 -9.88
C TYR A 327 -2.50 0.90 -11.34
N ALA A 328 -1.53 0.71 -12.20
CA ALA A 328 -1.71 0.72 -13.65
C ALA A 328 -1.96 -0.70 -14.16
N TYR A 329 -2.72 -0.82 -15.23
CA TYR A 329 -3.02 -2.10 -15.86
C TYR A 329 -2.57 -2.06 -17.31
N SER A 330 -1.75 -3.02 -17.72
CA SER A 330 -1.29 -3.14 -19.11
C SER A 330 -2.32 -3.87 -20.00
N GLU A 331 -3.46 -4.25 -19.47
CA GLU A 331 -4.50 -4.90 -20.25
C GLU A 331 -5.18 -3.88 -21.19
N PRO A 332 -5.24 -4.12 -22.51
CA PRO A 332 -5.92 -3.23 -23.43
C PRO A 332 -7.38 -2.98 -23.03
N GLY A 333 -7.82 -1.72 -23.14
CA GLY A 333 -9.18 -1.32 -22.77
C GLY A 333 -9.38 -0.95 -21.30
N TYR A 334 -8.39 -1.13 -20.44
CA TYR A 334 -8.46 -0.69 -19.04
C TYR A 334 -8.16 0.80 -18.84
N GLY A 335 -7.76 1.51 -19.87
CA GLY A 335 -7.68 2.96 -19.90
C GLY A 335 -6.71 3.61 -18.94
N HIS A 336 -5.54 3.02 -18.73
CA HIS A 336 -4.49 3.62 -17.93
C HIS A 336 -3.33 4.02 -18.84
N GLY A 337 -3.34 5.28 -19.27
CA GLY A 337 -2.35 5.79 -20.19
C GLY A 337 -0.98 6.02 -19.57
N ASP A 338 -0.95 6.85 -18.54
CA ASP A 338 0.27 7.29 -17.88
C ASP A 338 0.10 7.39 -16.35
N PHE A 339 1.17 7.75 -15.65
CA PHE A 339 1.14 7.91 -14.20
C PHE A 339 0.20 9.04 -13.75
N ALA A 340 0.07 10.10 -14.54
CA ALA A 340 -0.83 11.19 -14.24
C ALA A 340 -2.30 10.76 -14.29
N GLU A 341 -2.65 9.92 -15.26
CA GLU A 341 -3.99 9.33 -15.35
C GLU A 341 -4.27 8.38 -14.19
N VAL A 342 -3.30 7.55 -13.82
CA VAL A 342 -3.42 6.64 -12.66
C VAL A 342 -3.70 7.41 -11.37
N LEU A 343 -2.97 8.51 -11.13
CA LEU A 343 -3.15 9.37 -9.94
C LEU A 343 -4.45 10.17 -9.95
N ASN A 344 -4.92 10.58 -11.12
CA ASN A 344 -6.12 11.39 -11.27
C ASN A 344 -7.20 10.68 -12.09
N ARG A 345 -7.32 9.37 -11.88
CA ARG A 345 -8.29 8.51 -12.54
C ARG A 345 -9.68 9.09 -12.52
N LYS A 346 -10.33 9.02 -13.67
CA LYS A 346 -11.72 9.43 -13.91
C LYS A 346 -12.60 8.19 -14.11
N LEU A 347 -13.88 8.39 -13.99
CA LEU A 347 -14.89 7.40 -14.32
C LEU A 347 -16.02 8.08 -15.08
N ALA A 348 -16.53 7.43 -16.13
CA ALA A 348 -17.68 7.89 -16.85
C ALA A 348 -18.87 8.12 -15.89
N GLY A 349 -19.62 9.20 -16.06
CA GLY A 349 -20.72 9.55 -15.16
C GLY A 349 -20.31 10.18 -13.81
N LYS A 350 -19.02 10.24 -13.47
CA LYS A 350 -18.49 10.85 -12.23
C LYS A 350 -17.61 12.06 -12.53
N ARG A 351 -18.13 12.99 -13.38
CA ARG A 351 -17.36 14.15 -13.89
C ARG A 351 -16.90 15.11 -12.79
N SER A 352 -17.61 15.21 -11.67
CA SER A 352 -17.26 16.07 -10.54
C SER A 352 -16.06 15.56 -9.73
N TRP A 353 -15.66 14.29 -9.88
CA TRP A 353 -14.50 13.76 -9.19
C TRP A 353 -13.20 14.35 -9.75
N PRO A 354 -12.38 15.06 -8.93
CA PRO A 354 -11.20 15.76 -9.44
C PRO A 354 -10.01 14.85 -9.78
N GLY A 355 -10.03 13.60 -9.32
CA GLY A 355 -8.90 12.69 -9.29
C GLY A 355 -8.26 12.65 -7.89
N PHE A 356 -7.57 11.55 -7.57
CA PHE A 356 -7.07 11.30 -6.21
C PHE A 356 -6.00 12.30 -5.77
N TYR A 357 -5.01 12.56 -6.62
CA TYR A 357 -4.01 13.56 -6.30
C TYR A 357 -4.63 14.96 -6.12
N ASN A 358 -5.48 15.38 -7.05
CA ASN A 358 -6.13 16.68 -6.99
C ASN A 358 -7.04 16.82 -5.77
N TRP A 359 -7.79 15.77 -5.44
CA TRP A 359 -8.58 15.70 -4.21
C TRP A 359 -7.69 15.84 -2.97
N ALA A 360 -6.61 15.05 -2.88
CA ALA A 360 -5.74 15.04 -1.73
C ALA A 360 -5.03 16.40 -1.49
N VAL A 361 -4.51 17.04 -2.55
CA VAL A 361 -3.85 18.34 -2.41
C VAL A 361 -4.81 19.48 -2.09
N THR A 362 -6.07 19.37 -2.51
CA THR A 362 -7.11 20.37 -2.21
C THR A 362 -7.64 20.18 -0.79
N ARG A 363 -7.97 18.95 -0.43
CA ARG A 363 -8.62 18.63 0.85
C ARG A 363 -7.63 18.64 2.02
N HIS A 364 -6.40 18.19 1.77
CA HIS A 364 -5.34 18.02 2.76
C HIS A 364 -4.09 18.82 2.37
N ALA A 365 -4.28 20.11 2.13
CA ALA A 365 -3.27 21.00 1.53
C ALA A 365 -1.91 21.03 2.26
N ARG A 366 -1.87 20.73 3.55
CA ARG A 366 -0.64 20.70 4.36
C ARG A 366 0.01 19.32 4.48
N LYS A 367 -0.65 18.26 4.06
CA LYS A 367 -0.13 16.88 4.23
C LYS A 367 0.79 16.50 3.06
N PRO A 368 1.96 15.90 3.33
CA PRO A 368 2.72 15.21 2.30
C PRO A 368 1.94 14.00 1.80
N LEU A 369 2.15 13.63 0.53
CA LEU A 369 1.49 12.48 -0.08
C LEU A 369 2.49 11.33 -0.25
N MET A 370 2.01 10.12 0.00
CA MET A 370 2.68 8.86 -0.28
C MET A 370 1.87 8.09 -1.33
N VAL A 371 2.53 7.57 -2.35
CA VAL A 371 1.99 6.45 -3.12
C VAL A 371 2.36 5.21 -2.32
N ALA A 372 1.42 4.77 -1.46
CA ALA A 372 1.68 3.82 -0.38
C ALA A 372 1.77 2.39 -0.90
N GLU A 373 1.05 2.13 -1.97
CA GLU A 373 1.24 0.97 -2.84
C GLU A 373 1.13 1.41 -4.30
N TRP A 374 2.01 0.88 -5.15
CA TRP A 374 1.88 1.04 -6.58
C TRP A 374 2.52 -0.11 -7.33
N GLY A 375 2.07 -0.29 -8.55
CA GLY A 375 2.61 -1.28 -9.46
C GLY A 375 1.94 -1.19 -10.82
N VAL A 376 2.47 -1.96 -11.76
CA VAL A 376 1.87 -2.14 -13.08
C VAL A 376 1.53 -3.62 -13.25
N TRP A 377 0.26 -3.95 -13.31
CA TRP A 377 -0.19 -5.32 -13.55
C TRP A 377 0.11 -5.72 -14.99
N SER A 378 0.84 -6.82 -15.15
CA SER A 378 1.26 -7.31 -16.46
C SER A 378 0.11 -7.90 -17.26
N SER A 379 0.14 -7.69 -18.58
CA SER A 379 -0.73 -8.36 -19.54
C SER A 379 0.10 -9.14 -20.56
N LYS A 380 -0.42 -10.28 -21.01
CA LYS A 380 0.14 -11.03 -22.14
C LYS A 380 -0.16 -10.37 -23.48
N ARG A 381 -1.14 -9.47 -23.54
CA ARG A 381 -1.58 -8.77 -24.75
C ARG A 381 -0.75 -7.51 -25.03
N ASP A 382 -0.27 -6.85 -23.97
CA ASP A 382 0.62 -5.69 -24.10
C ASP A 382 1.80 -5.83 -23.15
N THR A 383 2.81 -6.54 -23.60
CA THR A 383 4.04 -6.80 -22.85
C THR A 383 4.99 -5.60 -22.78
N LYS A 384 4.75 -4.55 -23.60
CA LYS A 384 5.58 -3.33 -23.64
C LYS A 384 5.11 -2.27 -22.65
N TYR A 385 3.82 -2.21 -22.38
CA TYR A 385 3.20 -1.16 -21.57
C TYR A 385 3.92 -0.93 -20.23
N LYS A 386 4.21 -1.98 -19.46
CA LYS A 386 4.89 -1.87 -18.17
C LYS A 386 6.26 -1.18 -18.29
N ALA A 387 7.06 -1.55 -19.27
CA ALA A 387 8.35 -0.93 -19.48
C ALA A 387 8.24 0.55 -19.91
N ASP A 388 7.26 0.87 -20.75
CA ASP A 388 7.02 2.24 -21.21
C ASP A 388 6.49 3.12 -20.10
N PHE A 389 5.59 2.60 -19.27
CA PHE A 389 5.10 3.27 -18.06
C PHE A 389 6.26 3.64 -17.12
N TYR A 390 7.17 2.71 -16.83
CA TYR A 390 8.33 2.99 -16.00
C TYR A 390 9.27 4.05 -16.60
N ARG A 391 9.46 4.07 -17.92
CA ARG A 391 10.31 5.08 -18.60
C ARG A 391 9.73 6.48 -18.48
N GLN A 392 8.41 6.62 -18.54
CA GLN A 392 7.71 7.90 -18.54
C GLN A 392 7.54 8.47 -17.12
N LEU A 393 7.34 7.63 -16.13
CA LEU A 393 6.98 8.00 -14.75
C LEU A 393 7.89 9.08 -14.16
N GLY A 394 9.21 8.96 -14.34
CA GLY A 394 10.17 9.92 -13.78
C GLY A 394 10.01 11.35 -14.29
N GLY A 395 9.58 11.50 -15.54
CA GLY A 395 9.25 12.81 -16.14
C GLY A 395 7.95 13.37 -15.63
N GLU A 396 6.94 12.51 -15.51
CA GLU A 396 5.59 12.88 -15.07
C GLU A 396 5.52 13.25 -13.59
N LEU A 397 6.33 12.60 -12.74
CA LEU A 397 6.33 12.81 -11.29
C LEU A 397 6.60 14.28 -10.91
N ARG A 398 7.28 15.04 -11.76
CA ARG A 398 7.51 16.49 -11.55
C ARG A 398 6.21 17.30 -11.50
N ARG A 399 5.14 16.80 -12.08
CA ARG A 399 3.80 17.42 -12.04
C ARG A 399 3.10 17.22 -10.69
N PHE A 400 3.65 16.35 -9.83
CA PHE A 400 3.05 15.94 -8.56
C PHE A 400 3.97 16.24 -7.35
N PRO A 401 4.35 17.51 -7.11
CA PRO A 401 5.40 17.88 -6.14
C PRO A 401 5.06 17.55 -4.69
N ARG A 402 3.79 17.20 -4.39
CA ARG A 402 3.36 16.78 -3.05
C ARG A 402 3.63 15.31 -2.76
N ILE A 403 3.92 14.48 -3.78
CA ILE A 403 4.37 13.10 -3.59
C ILE A 403 5.79 13.14 -3.03
N LYS A 404 5.97 12.54 -1.85
CA LYS A 404 7.22 12.52 -1.10
C LYS A 404 7.74 11.10 -0.83
N ALA A 405 6.92 10.10 -1.08
CA ALA A 405 7.29 8.70 -1.00
C ALA A 405 6.50 7.87 -2.01
N MET A 406 7.13 6.79 -2.52
CA MET A 406 6.52 5.80 -3.38
C MET A 406 6.99 4.40 -2.96
N VAL A 407 6.06 3.47 -2.78
CA VAL A 407 6.34 2.10 -2.32
C VAL A 407 5.82 1.10 -3.35
N GLN A 408 6.73 0.43 -4.05
CA GLN A 408 6.40 -0.62 -5.02
C GLN A 408 5.76 -1.81 -4.29
N PHE A 409 4.62 -2.27 -4.79
CA PHE A 409 4.01 -3.54 -4.39
C PHE A 409 4.49 -4.62 -5.37
N ASP A 410 5.50 -5.40 -4.96
CA ASP A 410 6.16 -6.38 -5.82
C ASP A 410 5.63 -7.78 -5.54
N THR A 411 4.81 -8.30 -6.44
CA THR A 411 4.29 -9.67 -6.35
C THR A 411 4.17 -10.31 -7.72
N PRO A 412 4.59 -11.59 -7.88
CA PRO A 412 4.42 -12.32 -9.13
C PRO A 412 2.95 -12.71 -9.37
N HIS A 413 2.12 -12.69 -8.35
CA HIS A 413 0.68 -12.93 -8.45
C HIS A 413 -0.07 -12.34 -7.26
N ASN A 414 -1.20 -11.73 -7.52
CA ASN A 414 -2.17 -11.38 -6.49
C ASN A 414 -3.25 -12.47 -6.39
N GLN A 415 -4.28 -12.22 -5.59
CA GLN A 415 -5.43 -13.12 -5.42
C GLN A 415 -6.18 -13.44 -6.73
N LYS A 416 -6.00 -12.61 -7.77
CA LYS A 416 -6.58 -12.80 -9.12
C LYS A 416 -5.56 -13.33 -10.12
N GLY A 417 -4.39 -13.75 -9.67
CA GLY A 417 -3.31 -14.25 -10.54
C GLY A 417 -2.61 -13.18 -11.37
N GLN A 418 -2.77 -11.89 -11.02
CA GLN A 418 -2.13 -10.78 -11.73
C GLN A 418 -0.73 -10.53 -11.18
N ASP A 419 0.21 -10.19 -12.05
CA ASP A 419 1.63 -9.99 -11.78
C ASP A 419 2.00 -8.49 -11.78
N SER A 420 2.42 -7.96 -10.64
CA SER A 420 2.98 -6.61 -10.50
C SER A 420 4.49 -6.60 -10.28
N SER A 421 5.16 -7.77 -10.32
CA SER A 421 6.61 -7.83 -10.15
C SER A 421 7.33 -6.98 -11.19
N VAL A 422 8.41 -6.32 -10.76
CA VAL A 422 9.16 -5.40 -11.63
C VAL A 422 9.94 -6.11 -12.74
N ASP A 423 10.13 -7.42 -12.60
CA ASP A 423 10.89 -8.29 -13.51
C ASP A 423 10.01 -9.26 -14.33
N SER A 424 8.72 -8.97 -14.47
CA SER A 424 7.80 -9.76 -15.31
C SER A 424 8.28 -9.87 -16.77
N THR A 425 9.12 -8.94 -17.25
CA THR A 425 9.88 -9.01 -18.48
C THR A 425 11.25 -8.37 -18.31
N PRO A 426 12.29 -8.79 -19.08
CA PRO A 426 13.60 -8.13 -19.05
C PRO A 426 13.53 -6.62 -19.33
N ALA A 427 12.66 -6.19 -20.25
CA ALA A 427 12.47 -4.79 -20.60
C ALA A 427 11.84 -3.99 -19.44
N ALA A 428 10.87 -4.58 -18.71
CA ALA A 428 10.28 -3.96 -17.54
C ALA A 428 11.32 -3.78 -16.42
N LEU A 429 12.11 -4.81 -16.13
CA LEU A 429 13.17 -4.73 -15.14
C LEU A 429 14.21 -3.66 -15.49
N GLN A 430 14.65 -3.60 -16.74
CA GLN A 430 15.61 -2.59 -17.19
C GLN A 430 15.04 -1.17 -17.04
N ALA A 431 13.78 -0.96 -17.42
CA ALA A 431 13.10 0.34 -17.26
C ALA A 431 12.92 0.71 -15.79
N TYR A 432 12.57 -0.24 -14.93
CA TYR A 432 12.44 0.00 -13.49
C TYR A 432 13.79 0.32 -12.84
N ARG A 433 14.87 -0.36 -13.23
CA ARG A 433 16.25 -0.03 -12.80
C ARG A 433 16.60 1.40 -13.16
N TYR A 434 16.38 1.79 -14.40
CA TYR A 434 16.62 3.17 -14.86
C TYR A 434 15.83 4.18 -14.02
N LEU A 435 14.52 3.95 -13.86
CA LEU A 435 13.63 4.79 -13.05
C LEU A 435 14.15 4.96 -11.64
N GLY A 436 14.45 3.85 -10.94
CA GLY A 436 14.89 3.87 -9.55
C GLY A 436 16.24 4.60 -9.33
N HIS A 437 17.07 4.75 -10.37
CA HIS A 437 18.34 5.46 -10.28
C HIS A 437 18.26 6.95 -10.62
N LEU A 438 17.08 7.46 -10.99
CA LEU A 438 16.90 8.89 -11.22
C LEU A 438 17.25 9.71 -9.97
N PRO A 439 17.85 10.92 -10.12
CA PRO A 439 18.25 11.75 -8.98
C PRO A 439 17.12 12.07 -7.99
N ILE A 440 15.88 12.16 -8.47
CA ILE A 440 14.71 12.44 -7.65
C ILE A 440 14.46 11.38 -6.56
N PHE A 441 14.92 10.15 -6.76
CA PHE A 441 14.75 9.04 -5.81
C PHE A 441 16.00 8.79 -4.94
N GLN A 442 17.03 9.62 -5.05
CA GLN A 442 18.25 9.47 -4.27
C GLN A 442 18.15 10.26 -2.96
N VAL A 443 17.27 9.80 -2.07
CA VAL A 443 17.08 10.36 -0.73
C VAL A 443 17.79 9.45 0.28
N ALA A 444 18.71 10.04 1.05
CA ALA A 444 19.38 9.32 2.12
C ALA A 444 18.44 9.20 3.33
N VAL A 445 18.31 7.99 3.86
CA VAL A 445 17.69 7.76 5.16
C VAL A 445 18.74 8.12 6.22
N THR A 446 18.43 9.12 7.02
CA THR A 446 19.30 9.50 8.14
C THR A 446 19.03 8.54 9.28
N PRO A 447 20.04 7.80 9.79
CA PRO A 447 19.88 7.06 11.03
C PRO A 447 19.56 8.05 12.15
N PHE A 448 18.59 7.74 12.98
CA PHE A 448 18.19 8.55 14.13
C PHE A 448 19.06 8.24 15.33
#